data_f00ea8300704167db7266c3596bc4819
#
_entry.id   f00ea8300704167db7266c3596bc4819
#
_cell.length_a   1.000
_cell.length_b   1.000
_cell.length_c   1.000
_cell.angle_alpha   90.00
_cell.angle_beta   90.00
_cell.angle_gamma   90.00
#
_symmetry.space_group_name_H-M   'P 1'
#
loop_
_entity.id
_entity.type
_entity.pdbx_description
1 polymer ?
#
loop_
_entity_poly.entity_id
_entity_poly.type
_entity_poly.pdbx_seq_one_letter_code
_entity_poly.pdbx_strand_id
1 'polypeptide(L)'
;MNGYITFASARATQAEELGRAIPQIADQIAARADRGQLAGPGPIFVGIGASLAAACAPVWSLRSRGIHSWRLGAGDYPLPFPHSAHPIVGISQSGRSAETLAVLESVPEELRFAVVNSEPSPIGRIASSLSLGNLADSYASTLGYTATIAALGMLADGWDGGRPDQGWSTLAETFADAEERLAAPVAALAELFATVSSSDFVGAGPAVGSAEAGALLFREVARIPATGMSTRQYLHGSMESAGDGVHVVFGDSRELDLATTLADAGHHVVLITGEQV
;
A
#
# COMPACT_ATOMS: atom_id res chain seq x y z
N MET A 1 -10.33 -5.46 -22.71
CA MET A 1 -9.98 -5.27 -21.28
C MET A 1 -10.88 -6.19 -20.48
N ASN A 2 -10.58 -7.49 -20.52
CA ASN A 2 -11.41 -8.48 -19.84
C ASN A 2 -10.90 -8.65 -18.41
N GLY A 3 -11.77 -8.38 -17.42
CA GLY A 3 -11.52 -8.67 -16.01
C GLY A 3 -11.58 -7.48 -15.05
N TYR A 4 -11.61 -6.25 -15.54
CA TYR A 4 -11.76 -5.07 -14.68
C TYR A 4 -13.21 -4.62 -14.59
N ILE A 5 -13.64 -4.27 -13.38
CA ILE A 5 -14.91 -3.58 -13.11
C ILE A 5 -14.67 -2.06 -13.10
N THR A 6 -15.72 -1.27 -13.01
CA THR A 6 -15.58 0.20 -12.91
C THR A 6 -14.99 0.59 -11.53
N PHE A 7 -14.29 1.73 -11.48
CA PHE A 7 -13.78 2.28 -10.23
C PHE A 7 -14.89 2.48 -9.18
N ALA A 8 -16.04 3.00 -9.60
CA ALA A 8 -17.19 3.17 -8.71
C ALA A 8 -17.72 1.84 -8.18
N SER A 9 -17.79 0.80 -9.03
CA SER A 9 -18.23 -0.54 -8.59
C SER A 9 -17.24 -1.16 -7.61
N ALA A 10 -15.93 -1.06 -7.87
CA ALA A 10 -14.90 -1.58 -6.98
C ALA A 10 -14.95 -0.91 -5.60
N ARG A 11 -15.14 0.41 -5.57
CA ARG A 11 -15.33 1.15 -4.32
C ARG A 11 -16.58 0.72 -3.56
N ALA A 12 -17.71 0.58 -4.25
CA ALA A 12 -18.99 0.28 -3.62
C ALA A 12 -19.03 -1.11 -2.93
N THR A 13 -18.17 -2.03 -3.35
CA THR A 13 -18.10 -3.39 -2.77
C THR A 13 -16.91 -3.59 -1.84
N GLN A 14 -16.09 -2.57 -1.63
CA GLN A 14 -14.78 -2.70 -0.98
C GLN A 14 -14.88 -3.25 0.46
N ALA A 15 -15.76 -2.70 1.30
CA ALA A 15 -15.92 -3.17 2.67
C ALA A 15 -16.40 -4.64 2.72
N GLU A 16 -17.40 -4.99 1.92
CA GLU A 16 -17.94 -6.34 1.85
C GLU A 16 -16.89 -7.36 1.41
N GLU A 17 -16.17 -7.07 0.34
CA GLU A 17 -15.15 -7.95 -0.20
C GLU A 17 -13.92 -8.07 0.73
N LEU A 18 -13.55 -7.00 1.44
CA LEU A 18 -12.54 -7.07 2.51
C LEU A 18 -12.98 -8.01 3.62
N GLY A 19 -14.25 -7.95 4.04
CA GLY A 19 -14.81 -8.85 5.05
C GLY A 19 -14.73 -10.33 4.65
N ARG A 20 -14.80 -10.63 3.34
CA ARG A 20 -14.62 -11.99 2.81
C ARG A 20 -13.16 -12.39 2.67
N ALA A 21 -12.29 -11.48 2.26
CA ALA A 21 -10.88 -11.75 1.98
C ALA A 21 -10.03 -11.91 3.24
N ILE A 22 -10.24 -11.07 4.25
CA ILE A 22 -9.41 -11.02 5.46
C ILE A 22 -9.32 -12.37 6.18
N PRO A 23 -10.42 -13.09 6.47
CA PRO A 23 -10.33 -14.39 7.12
C PRO A 23 -9.53 -15.41 6.31
N GLN A 24 -9.71 -15.45 5.00
CA GLN A 24 -8.98 -16.37 4.11
C GLN A 24 -7.49 -16.05 4.05
N ILE A 25 -7.12 -14.75 4.09
CA ILE A 25 -5.73 -14.30 4.16
C ILE A 25 -5.11 -14.69 5.51
N ALA A 26 -5.83 -14.47 6.61
CA ALA A 26 -5.39 -14.82 7.95
C ALA A 26 -5.12 -16.33 8.08
N ASP A 27 -6.02 -17.19 7.56
CA ASP A 27 -5.86 -18.64 7.55
C ASP A 27 -4.61 -19.07 6.76
N GLN A 28 -4.37 -18.46 5.60
CA GLN A 28 -3.18 -18.75 4.81
C GLN A 28 -1.89 -18.35 5.54
N ILE A 29 -1.88 -17.25 6.28
CA ILE A 29 -0.74 -16.78 7.07
C ILE A 29 -0.52 -17.70 8.26
N ALA A 30 -1.57 -18.04 9.01
CA ALA A 30 -1.48 -19.00 10.11
C ALA A 30 -0.89 -20.34 9.66
N ALA A 31 -1.41 -20.89 8.56
CA ALA A 31 -0.88 -22.13 8.01
C ALA A 31 0.59 -22.06 7.56
N ARG A 32 1.10 -20.89 7.15
CA ARG A 32 2.53 -20.70 6.85
C ARG A 32 3.38 -20.58 8.12
N ALA A 33 2.87 -19.86 9.11
CA ALA A 33 3.52 -19.74 10.41
C ALA A 33 3.68 -21.13 11.08
N ASP A 34 2.62 -21.93 11.07
CA ASP A 34 2.63 -23.29 11.62
C ASP A 34 3.65 -24.22 10.93
N ARG A 35 3.91 -23.97 9.64
CA ARG A 35 4.94 -24.69 8.87
C ARG A 35 6.35 -24.10 9.00
N GLY A 36 6.53 -23.05 9.80
CA GLY A 36 7.82 -22.37 9.97
C GLY A 36 8.29 -21.58 8.74
N GLN A 37 7.37 -21.26 7.82
CA GLN A 37 7.70 -20.54 6.57
C GLN A 37 7.84 -19.03 6.76
N LEU A 38 7.41 -18.49 7.89
CA LEU A 38 7.49 -17.07 8.24
C LEU A 38 8.56 -16.84 9.33
N ALA A 39 9.75 -17.38 9.13
CA ALA A 39 10.86 -17.28 10.08
C ALA A 39 12.17 -16.93 9.36
N GLY A 40 13.12 -16.42 10.12
CA GLY A 40 14.45 -16.05 9.61
C GLY A 40 14.60 -14.55 9.34
N PRO A 41 15.56 -14.17 8.48
CA PRO A 41 15.80 -12.76 8.18
C PRO A 41 14.54 -12.11 7.58
N GLY A 42 14.33 -10.85 7.93
CA GLY A 42 13.14 -10.13 7.46
C GLY A 42 13.08 -10.04 5.93
N PRO A 43 11.90 -10.06 5.34
CA PRO A 43 11.74 -10.12 3.90
C PRO A 43 12.11 -8.80 3.21
N ILE A 44 12.48 -8.91 1.92
CA ILE A 44 12.56 -7.77 1.00
C ILE A 44 11.30 -7.80 0.14
N PHE A 45 10.51 -6.74 0.23
CA PHE A 45 9.29 -6.57 -0.56
C PHE A 45 9.62 -5.92 -1.91
N VAL A 46 9.16 -6.53 -2.99
CA VAL A 46 9.44 -6.09 -4.35
C VAL A 46 8.15 -5.90 -5.13
N GLY A 47 7.97 -4.73 -5.71
CA GLY A 47 6.78 -4.39 -6.48
C GLY A 47 6.95 -3.12 -7.30
N ILE A 48 5.90 -2.70 -8.01
CA ILE A 48 5.87 -1.48 -8.82
C ILE A 48 4.58 -0.72 -8.52
N GLY A 49 4.63 0.60 -8.56
CA GLY A 49 3.46 1.46 -8.39
C GLY A 49 2.76 1.23 -7.05
N ALA A 50 1.46 0.98 -7.07
CA ALA A 50 0.66 0.72 -5.87
C ALA A 50 1.19 -0.46 -5.04
N SER A 51 1.73 -1.50 -5.69
CA SER A 51 2.34 -2.64 -5.01
C SER A 51 3.58 -2.25 -4.19
N LEU A 52 4.41 -1.34 -4.71
CA LEU A 52 5.55 -0.81 -3.98
C LEU A 52 5.12 0.10 -2.84
N ALA A 53 4.11 0.93 -3.05
CA ALA A 53 3.51 1.78 -2.02
C ALA A 53 2.94 0.95 -0.86
N ALA A 54 2.22 -0.13 -1.14
CA ALA A 54 1.67 -1.04 -0.14
C ALA A 54 2.73 -1.65 0.77
N ALA A 55 3.97 -1.81 0.30
CA ALA A 55 5.08 -2.35 1.08
C ALA A 55 5.62 -1.41 2.17
N CYS A 56 5.20 -0.13 2.22
CA CYS A 56 5.63 0.79 3.29
C CYS A 56 5.21 0.30 4.67
N ALA A 57 3.94 -0.08 4.82
CA ALA A 57 3.38 -0.48 6.11
C ALA A 57 4.07 -1.72 6.70
N PRO A 58 4.20 -2.86 5.99
CA PRO A 58 4.86 -4.05 6.53
C PRO A 58 6.34 -3.83 6.83
N VAL A 59 7.06 -3.07 6.00
CA VAL A 59 8.46 -2.71 6.26
C VAL A 59 8.60 -1.93 7.55
N TRP A 60 7.70 -0.97 7.79
CA TRP A 60 7.70 -0.19 9.02
C TRP A 60 7.37 -1.04 10.24
N SER A 61 6.34 -1.89 10.15
CA SER A 61 5.94 -2.83 11.21
C SER A 61 7.09 -3.78 11.59
N LEU A 62 7.75 -4.40 10.62
CA LEU A 62 8.89 -5.28 10.86
C LEU A 62 10.05 -4.54 11.54
N ARG A 63 10.40 -3.35 11.04
CA ARG A 63 11.48 -2.53 11.62
C ARG A 63 11.18 -2.08 13.06
N SER A 64 9.94 -1.76 13.40
CA SER A 64 9.55 -1.42 14.78
C SER A 64 9.70 -2.59 15.74
N ARG A 65 9.68 -3.83 15.22
CA ARG A 65 9.97 -5.07 15.95
C ARG A 65 11.45 -5.46 15.93
N GLY A 66 12.34 -4.63 15.37
CA GLY A 66 13.77 -4.92 15.25
C GLY A 66 14.13 -5.86 14.11
N ILE A 67 13.20 -6.18 13.21
CA ILE A 67 13.42 -7.07 12.06
C ILE A 67 13.80 -6.22 10.86
N HIS A 68 15.01 -6.43 10.33
CA HIS A 68 15.48 -5.72 9.14
C HIS A 68 14.69 -6.12 7.91
N SER A 69 14.03 -5.17 7.28
CA SER A 69 13.24 -5.36 6.07
C SER A 69 13.34 -4.14 5.16
N TRP A 70 13.14 -4.32 3.87
CA TRP A 70 13.20 -3.28 2.85
C TRP A 70 12.07 -3.43 1.85
N ARG A 71 11.76 -2.34 1.15
CA ARG A 71 11.00 -2.35 -0.09
C ARG A 71 11.89 -1.86 -1.22
N LEU A 72 11.78 -2.48 -2.38
CA LEU A 72 12.54 -2.13 -3.58
C LEU A 72 11.62 -2.12 -4.79
N GLY A 73 11.80 -1.14 -5.68
CA GLY A 73 11.17 -1.15 -6.98
C GLY A 73 11.71 -2.32 -7.82
N ALA A 74 10.82 -3.10 -8.42
CA ALA A 74 11.23 -4.29 -9.16
C ALA A 74 12.11 -3.97 -10.38
N GLY A 75 12.01 -2.74 -10.93
CA GLY A 75 12.85 -2.26 -12.02
C GLY A 75 14.11 -1.51 -11.59
N ASP A 76 14.30 -1.28 -10.28
CA ASP A 76 15.36 -0.40 -9.78
C ASP A 76 16.65 -1.16 -9.42
N TYR A 77 16.69 -2.44 -9.70
CA TYR A 77 17.83 -3.30 -9.37
C TYR A 77 18.35 -4.05 -10.58
N PRO A 78 19.69 -4.16 -10.76
CA PRO A 78 20.24 -4.98 -11.82
C PRO A 78 19.95 -6.48 -11.58
N LEU A 79 19.64 -7.20 -12.64
CA LEU A 79 19.45 -8.65 -12.60
C LEU A 79 20.74 -9.37 -12.99
N PRO A 80 21.03 -10.54 -12.40
CA PRO A 80 20.26 -11.23 -11.36
C PRO A 80 20.26 -10.46 -10.04
N PHE A 81 19.20 -10.61 -9.25
CA PHE A 81 19.12 -10.00 -7.92
C PHE A 81 20.29 -10.50 -7.05
N PRO A 82 20.93 -9.64 -6.25
CA PRO A 82 22.09 -10.03 -5.46
C PRO A 82 21.80 -11.21 -4.54
N HIS A 83 22.78 -12.08 -4.40
CA HIS A 83 22.65 -13.20 -3.48
C HIS A 83 22.40 -12.70 -2.05
N SER A 84 21.32 -13.18 -1.44
CA SER A 84 20.88 -12.78 -0.11
C SER A 84 20.23 -13.98 0.59
N ALA A 85 20.30 -14.02 1.91
CA ALA A 85 19.51 -14.94 2.72
C ALA A 85 18.10 -14.41 3.03
N HIS A 86 17.78 -13.17 2.63
CA HIS A 86 16.48 -12.56 2.85
C HIS A 86 15.46 -13.11 1.85
N PRO A 87 14.32 -13.60 2.29
CA PRO A 87 13.21 -13.93 1.40
C PRO A 87 12.77 -12.72 0.58
N ILE A 88 12.41 -12.96 -0.67
CA ILE A 88 11.86 -11.93 -1.56
C ILE A 88 10.35 -12.11 -1.65
N VAL A 89 9.61 -11.10 -1.26
CA VAL A 89 8.15 -11.07 -1.38
C VAL A 89 7.77 -10.22 -2.59
N GLY A 90 7.49 -10.87 -3.71
CA GLY A 90 6.98 -10.22 -4.90
C GLY A 90 5.52 -9.86 -4.74
N ILE A 91 5.16 -8.58 -5.00
CA ILE A 91 3.80 -8.08 -4.87
C ILE A 91 3.29 -7.74 -6.26
N SER A 92 2.20 -8.39 -6.68
CA SER A 92 1.61 -8.17 -8.00
C SER A 92 0.13 -8.49 -8.02
N GLN A 93 -0.72 -7.51 -8.23
CA GLN A 93 -2.17 -7.67 -8.32
C GLN A 93 -2.55 -8.71 -9.39
N SER A 94 -2.01 -8.59 -10.58
CA SER A 94 -2.28 -9.52 -11.70
C SER A 94 -1.46 -10.81 -11.64
N GLY A 95 -0.42 -10.87 -10.81
CA GLY A 95 0.57 -11.94 -10.81
C GLY A 95 1.37 -12.04 -12.12
N ARG A 96 1.42 -10.94 -12.93
CA ARG A 96 1.98 -10.91 -14.29
C ARG A 96 3.01 -9.79 -14.49
N SER A 97 3.34 -8.99 -13.48
CA SER A 97 4.33 -7.92 -13.59
C SER A 97 5.66 -8.52 -14.00
N ALA A 98 6.12 -8.18 -15.21
CA ALA A 98 7.30 -8.79 -15.82
C ALA A 98 8.56 -8.57 -14.97
N GLU A 99 8.72 -7.37 -14.44
CA GLU A 99 9.86 -6.98 -13.61
C GLU A 99 9.86 -7.74 -12.27
N THR A 100 8.69 -7.84 -11.61
CA THR A 100 8.56 -8.62 -10.36
C THR A 100 8.81 -10.11 -10.61
N LEU A 101 8.32 -10.64 -11.74
CA LEU A 101 8.56 -12.02 -12.15
C LEU A 101 10.07 -12.26 -12.35
N ALA A 102 10.74 -11.38 -13.08
CA ALA A 102 12.17 -11.49 -13.36
C ALA A 102 13.04 -11.45 -12.09
N VAL A 103 12.67 -10.61 -11.10
CA VAL A 103 13.34 -10.61 -9.80
C VAL A 103 13.15 -11.97 -9.11
N LEU A 104 11.93 -12.49 -9.04
CA LEU A 104 11.67 -13.79 -8.39
C LEU A 104 12.38 -14.94 -9.10
N GLU A 105 12.41 -14.96 -10.44
CA GLU A 105 13.13 -15.99 -11.21
C GLU A 105 14.64 -15.97 -10.96
N SER A 106 15.20 -14.81 -10.60
CA SER A 106 16.64 -14.62 -10.37
C SER A 106 17.14 -15.03 -8.97
N VAL A 107 16.24 -15.39 -8.06
CA VAL A 107 16.58 -15.83 -6.69
C VAL A 107 16.25 -17.31 -6.49
N PRO A 108 16.88 -17.99 -5.49
CA PRO A 108 16.57 -19.39 -5.15
C PRO A 108 15.08 -19.62 -4.86
N GLU A 109 14.54 -20.76 -5.26
CA GLU A 109 13.11 -21.07 -5.14
C GLU A 109 12.59 -20.98 -3.71
N GLU A 110 13.38 -21.43 -2.74
CA GLU A 110 13.06 -21.41 -1.31
C GLU A 110 12.92 -20.01 -0.72
N LEU A 111 13.44 -18.99 -1.41
CA LEU A 111 13.34 -17.57 -1.01
C LEU A 111 12.21 -16.82 -1.73
N ARG A 112 11.49 -17.49 -2.64
CA ARG A 112 10.43 -16.86 -3.45
C ARG A 112 9.10 -16.91 -2.73
N PHE A 113 8.65 -15.75 -2.26
CA PHE A 113 7.29 -15.53 -1.79
C PHE A 113 6.57 -14.56 -2.70
N ALA A 114 5.25 -14.61 -2.71
CA ALA A 114 4.46 -13.65 -3.45
C ALA A 114 3.14 -13.32 -2.74
N VAL A 115 2.65 -12.11 -2.95
CA VAL A 115 1.26 -11.71 -2.69
C VAL A 115 0.63 -11.37 -4.03
N VAL A 116 -0.39 -12.14 -4.41
CA VAL A 116 -1.08 -12.01 -5.70
C VAL A 116 -2.59 -12.01 -5.52
N ASN A 117 -3.29 -11.24 -6.36
CA ASN A 117 -4.74 -11.33 -6.40
C ASN A 117 -5.22 -12.35 -7.44
N SER A 118 -4.68 -12.28 -8.66
CA SER A 118 -5.12 -13.14 -9.75
C SER A 118 -4.39 -14.47 -9.73
N GLU A 119 -5.15 -15.56 -9.62
CA GLU A 119 -4.64 -16.93 -9.74
C GLU A 119 -5.54 -17.79 -10.64
N PRO A 120 -4.97 -18.70 -11.44
CA PRO A 120 -3.53 -18.97 -11.61
C PRO A 120 -2.78 -17.84 -12.35
N SER A 121 -1.53 -17.60 -11.96
CA SER A 121 -0.69 -16.58 -12.57
C SER A 121 0.75 -17.04 -12.75
N PRO A 122 1.58 -16.39 -13.61
CA PRO A 122 3.00 -16.69 -13.75
C PRO A 122 3.75 -16.64 -12.41
N ILE A 123 3.55 -15.58 -11.62
CA ILE A 123 4.20 -15.41 -10.32
C ILE A 123 3.73 -16.48 -9.33
N GLY A 124 2.41 -16.76 -9.27
CA GLY A 124 1.86 -17.79 -8.38
C GLY A 124 2.35 -19.21 -8.67
N ARG A 125 2.88 -19.47 -9.89
CA ARG A 125 3.45 -20.78 -10.24
C ARG A 125 4.89 -20.98 -9.79
N ILE A 126 5.65 -19.90 -9.60
CA ILE A 126 7.08 -19.98 -9.30
C ILE A 126 7.44 -19.59 -7.88
N ALA A 127 6.48 -19.10 -7.10
CA ALA A 127 6.69 -18.62 -5.73
C ALA A 127 5.65 -19.22 -4.77
N SER A 128 5.99 -19.31 -3.49
CA SER A 128 5.01 -19.60 -2.44
C SER A 128 4.05 -18.42 -2.31
N SER A 129 2.89 -18.49 -2.98
CA SER A 129 1.96 -17.37 -3.08
C SER A 129 0.94 -17.31 -1.93
N LEU A 130 0.67 -16.09 -1.46
CA LEU A 130 -0.48 -15.71 -0.66
C LEU A 130 -1.51 -15.10 -1.62
N SER A 131 -2.67 -15.74 -1.72
CA SER A 131 -3.74 -15.27 -2.60
C SER A 131 -4.67 -14.30 -1.90
N LEU A 132 -5.05 -13.22 -2.59
CA LEU A 132 -6.10 -12.30 -2.12
C LEU A 132 -7.51 -12.78 -2.45
N GLY A 133 -7.66 -13.90 -3.23
CA GLY A 133 -8.95 -14.53 -3.50
C GLY A 133 -9.59 -14.17 -4.84
N ASN A 134 -8.82 -13.70 -5.82
CA ASN A 134 -9.35 -13.28 -7.14
C ASN A 134 -10.40 -12.16 -7.03
N LEU A 135 -10.16 -11.19 -6.16
CA LEU A 135 -11.04 -10.04 -5.97
C LEU A 135 -11.23 -9.27 -7.28
N ALA A 136 -12.47 -8.95 -7.60
CA ALA A 136 -12.78 -8.11 -8.75
C ALA A 136 -12.44 -6.64 -8.42
N ASP A 137 -11.55 -6.05 -9.21
CA ASP A 137 -11.08 -4.67 -8.97
C ASP A 137 -11.08 -3.85 -10.27
N SER A 138 -10.94 -2.54 -10.15
CA SER A 138 -10.81 -1.64 -11.27
C SER A 138 -9.36 -1.55 -11.75
N TYR A 139 -9.16 -0.94 -12.92
CA TYR A 139 -7.80 -0.68 -13.45
C TYR A 139 -6.98 0.15 -12.48
N ALA A 140 -7.54 1.24 -11.95
CA ALA A 140 -6.98 1.96 -10.82
C ALA A 140 -7.39 1.21 -9.55
N SER A 141 -6.46 0.48 -8.96
CA SER A 141 -6.74 -0.46 -7.88
C SER A 141 -7.25 0.23 -6.62
N THR A 142 -8.35 -0.27 -6.08
CA THR A 142 -8.93 0.16 -4.80
C THR A 142 -8.98 -1.00 -3.82
N LEU A 143 -9.91 -1.91 -4.02
CA LEU A 143 -10.09 -3.12 -3.20
C LEU A 143 -8.82 -3.97 -3.16
N GLY A 144 -8.22 -4.23 -4.31
CA GLY A 144 -6.99 -5.01 -4.39
C GLY A 144 -5.83 -4.36 -3.66
N TYR A 145 -5.72 -3.03 -3.70
CA TYR A 145 -4.71 -2.29 -2.94
C TYR A 145 -4.92 -2.45 -1.43
N THR A 146 -6.15 -2.23 -0.93
CA THR A 146 -6.48 -2.34 0.49
C THR A 146 -6.29 -3.76 1.00
N ALA A 147 -6.74 -4.77 0.23
CA ALA A 147 -6.51 -6.18 0.56
C ALA A 147 -5.02 -6.55 0.55
N THR A 148 -4.23 -5.95 -0.35
CA THR A 148 -2.77 -6.12 -0.38
C THR A 148 -2.13 -5.57 0.89
N ILE A 149 -2.52 -4.38 1.35
CA ILE A 149 -2.01 -3.81 2.62
C ILE A 149 -2.37 -4.72 3.80
N ALA A 150 -3.61 -5.21 3.87
CA ALA A 150 -4.04 -6.13 4.92
C ALA A 150 -3.21 -7.42 4.92
N ALA A 151 -3.02 -8.03 3.75
CA ALA A 151 -2.22 -9.24 3.59
C ALA A 151 -0.76 -9.04 4.01
N LEU A 152 -0.16 -7.93 3.59
CA LEU A 152 1.24 -7.60 3.93
C LEU A 152 1.39 -7.23 5.41
N GLY A 153 0.41 -6.55 6.01
CA GLY A 153 0.39 -6.24 7.43
C GLY A 153 0.31 -7.52 8.28
N MET A 154 -0.65 -8.39 7.98
CA MET A 154 -0.78 -9.68 8.64
C MET A 154 0.45 -10.58 8.44
N LEU A 155 1.09 -10.54 7.26
CA LEU A 155 2.35 -11.23 7.00
C LEU A 155 3.48 -10.70 7.89
N ALA A 156 3.60 -9.37 8.02
CA ALA A 156 4.58 -8.74 8.88
C ALA A 156 4.34 -9.07 10.36
N ASP A 157 3.09 -9.05 10.82
CA ASP A 157 2.72 -9.43 12.18
C ASP A 157 3.08 -10.89 12.49
N GLY A 158 2.80 -11.79 11.53
CA GLY A 158 3.11 -13.23 11.66
C GLY A 158 4.58 -13.59 11.51
N TRP A 159 5.45 -12.66 11.11
CA TRP A 159 6.86 -12.95 10.88
C TRP A 159 7.63 -13.23 12.19
N ASP A 160 8.56 -14.20 12.13
CA ASP A 160 9.47 -14.56 13.23
C ASP A 160 8.77 -14.84 14.57
N GLY A 161 7.77 -15.71 14.53
CA GLY A 161 7.00 -16.13 15.70
C GLY A 161 5.93 -15.14 16.19
N GLY A 162 5.70 -14.06 15.44
CA GLY A 162 4.58 -13.15 15.68
C GLY A 162 3.23 -13.75 15.30
N ARG A 163 2.17 -12.99 15.52
CA ARG A 163 0.80 -13.37 15.14
C ARG A 163 0.09 -12.15 14.57
N PRO A 164 -0.78 -12.32 13.56
CA PRO A 164 -1.63 -11.24 13.08
C PRO A 164 -2.43 -10.62 14.23
N ASP A 165 -2.46 -9.28 14.25
CA ASP A 165 -3.26 -8.54 15.23
C ASP A 165 -4.75 -8.86 15.06
N GLN A 166 -5.49 -8.91 16.18
CA GLN A 166 -6.93 -9.17 16.14
C GLN A 166 -7.73 -8.06 15.46
N GLY A 167 -7.20 -6.83 15.44
CA GLY A 167 -7.81 -5.69 14.75
C GLY A 167 -8.00 -5.91 13.26
N TRP A 168 -7.25 -6.81 12.63
CA TRP A 168 -7.49 -7.14 11.22
C TRP A 168 -8.89 -7.71 10.97
N SER A 169 -9.46 -8.42 11.92
CA SER A 169 -10.82 -9.01 11.80
C SER A 169 -11.93 -7.96 11.72
N THR A 170 -11.70 -6.76 12.24
CA THR A 170 -12.64 -5.63 12.23
C THR A 170 -12.33 -4.59 11.14
N LEU A 171 -11.31 -4.81 10.31
CA LEU A 171 -10.89 -3.84 9.31
C LEU A 171 -12.02 -3.49 8.32
N ALA A 172 -12.83 -4.47 7.93
CA ALA A 172 -13.95 -4.24 6.99
C ALA A 172 -15.01 -3.29 7.58
N GLU A 173 -15.33 -3.46 8.87
CA GLU A 173 -16.27 -2.59 9.58
C GLU A 173 -15.66 -1.19 9.76
N THR A 174 -14.41 -1.12 10.22
CA THR A 174 -13.67 0.15 10.35
C THR A 174 -13.60 0.91 9.03
N PHE A 175 -13.41 0.18 7.92
CA PHE A 175 -13.39 0.77 6.58
C PHE A 175 -14.76 1.32 6.18
N ALA A 176 -15.84 0.56 6.39
CA ALA A 176 -17.21 1.01 6.11
C ALA A 176 -17.57 2.26 6.91
N ASP A 177 -17.28 2.26 8.21
CA ASP A 177 -17.53 3.40 9.09
C ASP A 177 -16.73 4.65 8.64
N ALA A 178 -15.49 4.46 8.20
CA ALA A 178 -14.66 5.54 7.68
C ALA A 178 -15.23 6.09 6.36
N GLU A 179 -15.67 5.24 5.43
CA GLU A 179 -16.31 5.68 4.18
C GLU A 179 -17.56 6.50 4.46
N GLU A 180 -18.43 6.05 5.37
CA GLU A 180 -19.65 6.77 5.73
C GLU A 180 -19.33 8.15 6.34
N ARG A 181 -18.43 8.21 7.33
CA ARG A 181 -18.04 9.47 7.98
C ARG A 181 -17.38 10.45 7.06
N LEU A 182 -16.57 9.97 6.11
CA LEU A 182 -15.80 10.82 5.20
C LEU A 182 -16.55 11.18 3.93
N ALA A 183 -17.72 10.61 3.65
CA ALA A 183 -18.45 10.83 2.42
C ALA A 183 -18.75 12.31 2.16
N ALA A 184 -19.29 13.04 3.15
CA ALA A 184 -19.61 14.45 3.02
C ALA A 184 -18.36 15.35 2.98
N PRO A 185 -17.37 15.22 3.86
CA PRO A 185 -16.11 15.95 3.74
C PRO A 185 -15.40 15.75 2.40
N VAL A 186 -15.31 14.50 1.91
CA VAL A 186 -14.67 14.21 0.62
C VAL A 186 -15.44 14.83 -0.55
N ALA A 187 -16.77 14.79 -0.52
CA ALA A 187 -17.58 15.44 -1.55
C ALA A 187 -17.34 16.97 -1.62
N ALA A 188 -17.18 17.62 -0.47
CA ALA A 188 -16.86 19.05 -0.41
C ALA A 188 -15.45 19.37 -0.99
N LEU A 189 -14.49 18.46 -0.90
CA LEU A 189 -13.16 18.64 -1.47
C LEU A 189 -13.12 18.54 -3.00
N ALA A 190 -14.12 17.92 -3.64
CA ALA A 190 -14.13 17.72 -5.07
C ALA A 190 -14.06 19.06 -5.86
N GLU A 191 -14.73 20.10 -5.37
CA GLU A 191 -14.67 21.43 -5.97
C GLU A 191 -13.27 22.04 -5.87
N LEU A 192 -12.59 21.88 -4.72
CA LEU A 192 -11.23 22.34 -4.53
C LEU A 192 -10.28 21.66 -5.53
N PHE A 193 -10.33 20.34 -5.62
CA PHE A 193 -9.46 19.58 -6.53
C PHE A 193 -9.76 19.85 -8.01
N ALA A 194 -10.96 20.27 -8.37
CA ALA A 194 -11.30 20.63 -9.74
C ALA A 194 -10.64 21.95 -10.22
N THR A 195 -10.15 22.77 -9.30
CA THR A 195 -9.56 24.09 -9.61
C THR A 195 -8.03 24.08 -9.67
N VAL A 196 -7.37 23.01 -9.20
CA VAL A 196 -5.92 22.96 -9.08
C VAL A 196 -5.26 22.18 -10.21
N SER A 197 -4.01 22.51 -10.52
CA SER A 197 -3.24 21.88 -11.59
C SER A 197 -2.32 20.76 -11.10
N SER A 198 -2.10 20.64 -9.76
CA SER A 198 -1.23 19.66 -9.16
C SER A 198 -1.60 19.38 -7.71
N SER A 199 -1.10 18.28 -7.17
CA SER A 199 -1.26 17.96 -5.74
C SER A 199 -0.03 17.23 -5.21
N ASP A 200 0.36 17.58 -3.98
CA ASP A 200 1.35 16.82 -3.21
C ASP A 200 0.66 15.97 -2.14
N PHE A 201 1.13 14.75 -2.01
CA PHE A 201 0.68 13.81 -0.99
C PHE A 201 1.86 13.51 -0.08
N VAL A 202 1.72 13.78 1.21
CA VAL A 202 2.84 13.77 2.15
C VAL A 202 2.47 12.94 3.38
N GLY A 203 3.39 12.10 3.84
CA GLY A 203 3.16 11.29 5.05
C GLY A 203 4.46 10.80 5.66
N ALA A 204 4.40 10.30 6.90
CA ALA A 204 5.56 9.74 7.59
C ALA A 204 5.37 8.24 7.90
N GLY A 205 6.50 7.53 8.05
CA GLY A 205 6.46 6.11 8.40
C GLY A 205 5.60 5.27 7.44
N PRO A 206 4.62 4.52 7.95
CA PRO A 206 3.73 3.72 7.11
C PRO A 206 2.86 4.58 6.18
N ALA A 207 2.53 5.82 6.59
CA ALA A 207 1.70 6.73 5.80
C ALA A 207 2.37 7.23 4.51
N VAL A 208 3.69 7.03 4.34
CA VAL A 208 4.35 7.23 3.05
C VAL A 208 3.69 6.38 1.95
N GLY A 209 3.27 5.16 2.27
CA GLY A 209 2.55 4.31 1.34
C GLY A 209 1.19 4.90 0.94
N SER A 210 0.46 5.50 1.89
CA SER A 210 -0.80 6.20 1.60
C SER A 210 -0.58 7.42 0.71
N ALA A 211 0.49 8.19 0.96
CA ALA A 211 0.86 9.34 0.14
C ALA A 211 1.21 8.93 -1.31
N GLU A 212 2.04 7.91 -1.48
CA GLU A 212 2.43 7.42 -2.81
C GLU A 212 1.24 6.84 -3.58
N ALA A 213 0.40 6.03 -2.92
CA ALA A 213 -0.79 5.43 -3.55
C ALA A 213 -1.86 6.48 -3.86
N GLY A 214 -2.09 7.44 -2.96
CA GLY A 214 -3.01 8.54 -3.19
C GLY A 214 -2.61 9.37 -4.41
N ALA A 215 -1.34 9.74 -4.49
CA ALA A 215 -0.80 10.46 -5.65
C ALA A 215 -0.95 9.64 -6.95
N LEU A 216 -0.72 8.33 -6.91
CA LEU A 216 -0.91 7.46 -8.06
C LEU A 216 -2.38 7.45 -8.52
N LEU A 217 -3.32 7.27 -7.59
CA LEU A 217 -4.76 7.29 -7.90
C LEU A 217 -5.19 8.63 -8.50
N PHE A 218 -4.67 9.76 -8.02
CA PHE A 218 -4.96 11.07 -8.61
C PHE A 218 -4.49 11.15 -10.07
N ARG A 219 -3.32 10.61 -10.38
CA ARG A 219 -2.82 10.51 -11.76
C ARG A 219 -3.68 9.59 -12.62
N GLU A 220 -4.09 8.45 -12.09
CA GLU A 220 -4.82 7.42 -12.83
C GLU A 220 -6.30 7.77 -13.05
N VAL A 221 -6.97 8.33 -12.06
CA VAL A 221 -8.42 8.57 -12.04
C VAL A 221 -8.75 10.01 -12.35
N ALA A 222 -8.20 10.95 -11.58
CA ALA A 222 -8.49 12.38 -11.73
C ALA A 222 -7.69 13.03 -12.87
N ARG A 223 -6.61 12.39 -13.36
CA ARG A 223 -5.71 12.92 -14.38
C ARG A 223 -5.00 14.21 -13.96
N ILE A 224 -4.86 14.42 -12.67
CA ILE A 224 -4.14 15.53 -12.07
C ILE A 224 -2.72 15.09 -11.77
N PRO A 225 -1.70 15.84 -12.20
CA PRO A 225 -0.32 15.62 -11.76
C PRO A 225 -0.25 15.61 -10.23
N ALA A 226 0.30 14.54 -9.67
CA ALA A 226 0.42 14.40 -8.23
C ALA A 226 1.74 13.71 -7.87
N THR A 227 2.31 14.05 -6.71
CA THR A 227 3.53 13.46 -6.20
C THR A 227 3.31 12.98 -4.77
N GLY A 228 3.69 11.73 -4.49
CA GLY A 228 3.66 11.14 -3.16
C GLY A 228 5.06 11.05 -2.58
N MET A 229 5.26 11.48 -1.33
CA MET A 229 6.57 11.45 -0.70
C MET A 229 6.51 11.44 0.82
N SER A 230 7.66 11.16 1.45
CA SER A 230 7.75 11.28 2.90
C SER A 230 7.79 12.75 3.33
N THR A 231 7.25 13.05 4.53
CA THR A 231 7.30 14.37 5.16
C THR A 231 8.71 14.92 5.19
N ARG A 232 9.72 14.08 5.45
CA ARG A 232 11.11 14.51 5.49
C ARG A 232 11.63 14.95 4.13
N GLN A 233 11.33 14.22 3.06
CA GLN A 233 11.70 14.61 1.70
C GLN A 233 10.98 15.90 1.29
N TYR A 234 9.73 16.05 1.65
CA TYR A 234 8.95 17.25 1.38
C TYR A 234 9.60 18.48 1.99
N LEU A 235 9.95 18.40 3.28
CA LEU A 235 10.61 19.49 4.02
C LEU A 235 12.06 19.80 3.56
N HIS A 236 12.67 18.89 2.81
CA HIS A 236 14.05 19.05 2.31
C HIS A 236 14.14 19.50 0.85
N GLY A 237 13.20 20.30 0.40
CA GLY A 237 13.25 20.99 -0.88
C GLY A 237 11.94 20.98 -1.66
N SER A 238 11.17 19.89 -1.64
CA SER A 238 9.93 19.81 -2.42
C SER A 238 8.89 20.85 -2.01
N MET A 239 8.88 21.24 -0.73
CA MET A 239 7.99 22.28 -0.20
C MET A 239 8.24 23.66 -0.84
N GLU A 240 9.44 23.93 -1.34
CA GLU A 240 9.78 25.19 -2.01
C GLU A 240 8.99 25.41 -3.31
N SER A 241 8.47 24.32 -3.88
CA SER A 241 7.59 24.37 -5.05
C SER A 241 6.10 24.37 -4.69
N ALA A 242 5.76 24.49 -3.41
CA ALA A 242 4.37 24.65 -2.98
C ALA A 242 3.79 25.92 -3.62
N GLY A 243 2.77 25.74 -4.45
CA GLY A 243 2.13 26.78 -5.22
C GLY A 243 0.62 26.73 -5.03
N ASP A 244 -0.10 26.90 -6.12
CA ASP A 244 -1.59 26.86 -6.13
C ASP A 244 -2.16 25.43 -6.06
N GLY A 245 -1.34 24.42 -5.76
CA GLY A 245 -1.74 23.03 -5.62
C GLY A 245 -2.44 22.73 -4.29
N VAL A 246 -2.93 21.49 -4.16
CA VAL A 246 -3.46 20.99 -2.88
C VAL A 246 -2.40 20.08 -2.22
N HIS A 247 -2.13 20.31 -0.95
CA HIS A 247 -1.22 19.52 -0.13
C HIS A 247 -2.05 18.58 0.76
N VAL A 248 -2.02 17.28 0.45
CA VAL A 248 -2.69 16.24 1.25
C VAL A 248 -1.67 15.65 2.22
N VAL A 249 -1.86 15.91 3.51
CA VAL A 249 -0.94 15.52 4.58
C VAL A 249 -1.56 14.38 5.39
N PHE A 250 -0.84 13.26 5.49
CA PHE A 250 -1.25 12.09 6.27
C PHE A 250 -0.42 11.97 7.53
N GLY A 251 -1.04 12.01 8.68
CA GLY A 251 -0.39 11.73 9.96
C GLY A 251 -0.85 12.62 11.10
N ASP A 252 -0.11 12.49 12.17
CA ASP A 252 -0.35 13.13 13.46
C ASP A 252 0.91 13.92 13.86
N SER A 253 0.89 14.59 15.00
CA SER A 253 2.06 15.28 15.55
C SER A 253 2.72 16.24 14.54
N ARG A 254 3.88 15.89 13.99
CA ARG A 254 4.65 16.74 13.06
C ARG A 254 3.91 17.04 11.76
N GLU A 255 3.13 16.11 11.27
CA GLU A 255 2.31 16.28 10.07
C GLU A 255 1.18 17.28 10.31
N LEU A 256 0.65 17.33 11.53
CA LEU A 256 -0.30 18.35 11.96
C LEU A 256 0.34 19.75 11.96
N ASP A 257 1.55 19.87 12.51
CA ASP A 257 2.30 21.13 12.50
C ASP A 257 2.61 21.59 11.06
N LEU A 258 2.97 20.67 10.18
CA LEU A 258 3.18 20.94 8.76
C LEU A 258 1.91 21.44 8.08
N ALA A 259 0.79 20.76 8.31
CA ALA A 259 -0.50 21.15 7.74
C ALA A 259 -0.91 22.57 8.19
N THR A 260 -0.72 22.88 9.48
CA THR A 260 -0.96 24.21 10.04
C THR A 260 -0.03 25.26 9.39
N THR A 261 1.26 24.97 9.29
CA THR A 261 2.24 25.88 8.68
C THR A 261 1.90 26.21 7.22
N LEU A 262 1.50 25.21 6.44
CA LEU A 262 1.09 25.41 5.05
C LEU A 262 -0.21 26.23 4.94
N ALA A 263 -1.17 25.94 5.81
CA ALA A 263 -2.44 26.68 5.84
C ALA A 263 -2.25 28.15 6.23
N ASP A 264 -1.40 28.43 7.24
CA ASP A 264 -1.04 29.78 7.67
C ASP A 264 -0.30 30.58 6.58
N ALA A 265 0.45 29.87 5.73
CA ALA A 265 1.09 30.44 4.56
C ALA A 265 0.12 30.68 3.37
N GLY A 266 -1.14 30.29 3.49
CA GLY A 266 -2.18 30.50 2.49
C GLY A 266 -2.32 29.37 1.45
N HIS A 267 -1.69 28.22 1.68
CA HIS A 267 -1.83 27.06 0.80
C HIS A 267 -3.11 26.27 1.06
N HIS A 268 -3.60 25.57 0.05
CA HIS A 268 -4.70 24.62 0.19
C HIS A 268 -4.20 23.32 0.82
N VAL A 269 -4.70 22.98 2.00
CA VAL A 269 -4.27 21.81 2.76
C VAL A 269 -5.46 20.92 3.09
N VAL A 270 -5.27 19.61 2.92
CA VAL A 270 -6.17 18.56 3.40
C VAL A 270 -5.38 17.71 4.38
N LEU A 271 -5.75 17.73 5.65
CA LEU A 271 -5.15 16.88 6.67
C LEU A 271 -5.99 15.62 6.88
N ILE A 272 -5.34 14.46 6.84
CA ILE A 272 -5.92 13.16 7.16
C ILE A 272 -5.20 12.63 8.40
N THR A 273 -5.89 12.68 9.54
CA THR A 273 -5.35 12.36 10.87
C THR A 273 -6.30 11.50 11.67
N GLY A 274 -5.76 10.73 12.63
CA GLY A 274 -6.52 10.03 13.66
C GLY A 274 -6.80 10.89 14.89
N GLU A 275 -6.16 12.05 15.01
CA GLU A 275 -6.35 12.97 16.12
C GLU A 275 -7.61 13.83 15.94
N GLN A 276 -8.21 14.27 17.05
CA GLN A 276 -9.24 15.30 17.01
C GLN A 276 -8.56 16.66 16.87
N VAL A 277 -8.87 17.38 15.82
CA VAL A 277 -8.31 18.70 15.48
C VAL A 277 -9.35 19.77 15.73
#